data_6091f52a9a372495f7ea8879ebba4763
#
_entry.id   6091f52a9a372495f7ea8879ebba4763
#
_cell.length_a   1.000
_cell.length_b   1.000
_cell.length_c   1.000
_cell.angle_alpha   90.00
_cell.angle_beta   90.00
_cell.angle_gamma   90.00
#
_symmetry.space_group_name_H-M   'P 1'
#
loop_
_entity.id
_entity.type
_entity.pdbx_description
1 polymer ?
#
loop_
_entity_poly.entity_id
_entity_poly.type
_entity_poly.pdbx_seq_one_letter_code
_entity_poly.pdbx_strand_id
1 'polypeptide(L)'
;MILSRLLASVLLLAAPAAFAFDFKSVGAARVILYDTPSLKGTRMYVAPQGMPLEVVSSYGDWVKVRDANGDLAWTEAKGLSARRNLVVRTPGAKVFAAPDEGSQVLMTADRGVVLELVDPTAIAWIRVRHRDGIAGYVRPNDVWGL
;
A
#
# COMPACT_ATOMS: atom_id res chain seq x y z
N MET A 1 50.60 41.14 -11.23
CA MET A 1 49.33 40.58 -11.71
C MET A 1 49.06 39.29 -10.93
N ILE A 2 48.18 39.34 -9.97
CA ILE A 2 47.75 38.17 -9.17
C ILE A 2 46.45 37.71 -9.75
N LEU A 3 46.47 36.57 -10.48
CA LEU A 3 45.28 35.91 -10.96
C LEU A 3 44.67 35.10 -9.81
N SER A 4 43.63 35.68 -9.22
CA SER A 4 42.80 35.00 -8.20
C SER A 4 41.94 33.94 -8.90
N ARG A 5 42.31 32.65 -8.76
CA ARG A 5 41.44 31.54 -9.17
C ARG A 5 40.39 31.31 -8.10
N LEU A 6 39.16 31.78 -8.37
CA LEU A 6 37.98 31.39 -7.63
C LEU A 6 37.66 29.94 -7.94
N LEU A 7 37.96 29.04 -7.01
CA LEU A 7 37.44 27.68 -7.01
C LEU A 7 35.97 27.76 -6.58
N ALA A 8 35.07 27.65 -7.53
CA ALA A 8 33.64 27.44 -7.24
C ALA A 8 33.48 25.99 -6.79
N SER A 9 33.37 25.79 -5.47
CA SER A 9 32.94 24.50 -4.90
C SER A 9 31.49 24.26 -5.20
N VAL A 10 31.20 23.40 -6.17
CA VAL A 10 29.86 22.89 -6.42
C VAL A 10 29.52 21.91 -5.32
N LEU A 11 28.75 22.35 -4.34
CA LEU A 11 28.15 21.47 -3.34
C LEU A 11 27.06 20.67 -4.04
N LEU A 12 27.35 19.40 -4.39
CA LEU A 12 26.32 18.46 -4.79
C LEU A 12 25.48 18.14 -3.57
N LEU A 13 24.30 18.78 -3.44
CA LEU A 13 23.28 18.34 -2.50
C LEU A 13 22.74 17.01 -3.01
N ALA A 14 23.20 15.91 -2.43
CA ALA A 14 22.56 14.62 -2.58
C ALA A 14 21.18 14.71 -1.93
N ALA A 15 20.13 14.77 -2.75
CA ALA A 15 18.76 14.65 -2.25
C ALA A 15 18.59 13.27 -1.61
N PRO A 16 17.99 13.18 -0.40
CA PRO A 16 17.72 11.87 0.18
C PRO A 16 16.78 11.11 -0.75
N ALA A 17 17.15 9.86 -1.08
CA ALA A 17 16.30 8.99 -1.87
C ALA A 17 15.01 8.76 -1.06
N ALA A 18 13.88 9.31 -1.52
CA ALA A 18 12.58 9.02 -0.97
C ALA A 18 12.23 7.58 -1.36
N PHE A 19 12.24 6.65 -0.41
CA PHE A 19 11.72 5.30 -0.60
C PHE A 19 10.20 5.39 -0.65
N ALA A 20 9.64 5.40 -1.87
CA ALA A 20 8.21 5.21 -2.05
C ALA A 20 7.91 3.72 -1.88
N PHE A 21 6.95 3.39 -1.01
CA PHE A 21 6.43 2.03 -0.91
C PHE A 21 5.70 1.66 -2.20
N ASP A 22 6.00 0.48 -2.75
CA ASP A 22 5.35 -0.04 -3.95
C ASP A 22 4.21 -0.99 -3.52
N PHE A 23 3.00 -0.46 -3.48
CA PHE A 23 1.80 -1.24 -3.19
C PHE A 23 1.11 -1.67 -4.46
N LYS A 24 0.73 -2.95 -4.48
CA LYS A 24 -0.15 -3.54 -5.49
C LYS A 24 -1.30 -4.25 -4.78
N SER A 25 -2.31 -4.61 -5.53
CA SER A 25 -3.44 -5.38 -5.01
C SER A 25 -3.58 -6.69 -5.75
N VAL A 26 -4.12 -7.71 -5.10
CA VAL A 26 -4.48 -8.97 -5.74
C VAL A 26 -5.52 -8.69 -6.81
N GLY A 27 -5.14 -8.89 -8.07
CA GLY A 27 -6.00 -8.65 -9.24
C GLY A 27 -6.78 -9.90 -9.66
N ALA A 28 -6.23 -11.08 -9.42
CA ALA A 28 -6.89 -12.36 -9.63
C ALA A 28 -7.95 -12.62 -8.55
N ALA A 29 -8.76 -13.68 -8.71
CA ALA A 29 -9.73 -14.08 -7.69
C ALA A 29 -9.07 -14.34 -6.33
N ARG A 30 -7.84 -14.85 -6.37
CA ARG A 30 -6.96 -15.07 -5.21
C ARG A 30 -5.54 -15.31 -5.71
N VAL A 31 -4.55 -15.12 -4.85
CA VAL A 31 -3.18 -15.58 -5.08
C VAL A 31 -2.71 -16.46 -3.92
N ILE A 32 -1.84 -17.39 -4.23
CA ILE A 32 -1.17 -18.22 -3.23
C ILE A 32 0.17 -17.57 -2.92
N LEU A 33 0.49 -17.48 -1.64
CA LEU A 33 1.74 -16.98 -1.12
C LEU A 33 2.63 -18.16 -0.72
N TYR A 34 3.88 -18.14 -1.19
CA TYR A 34 4.86 -19.22 -1.01
C TYR A 34 6.06 -18.71 -0.19
N ASP A 35 6.77 -19.62 0.43
CA ASP A 35 8.02 -19.34 1.15
C ASP A 35 9.19 -19.06 0.22
N THR A 36 9.14 -19.52 -1.04
CA THR A 36 10.17 -19.34 -2.07
C THR A 36 9.54 -18.90 -3.38
N PRO A 37 10.30 -18.27 -4.30
CA PRO A 37 9.81 -17.85 -5.61
C PRO A 37 9.70 -19.03 -6.59
N SER A 38 8.90 -20.03 -6.24
CA SER A 38 8.70 -21.26 -7.01
C SER A 38 7.37 -21.92 -6.68
N LEU A 39 6.71 -22.48 -7.68
CA LEU A 39 5.51 -23.32 -7.48
C LEU A 39 5.79 -24.61 -6.68
N LYS A 40 7.06 -24.97 -6.52
CA LYS A 40 7.51 -26.10 -5.68
C LYS A 40 7.73 -25.69 -4.23
N GLY A 41 7.67 -24.40 -3.91
CA GLY A 41 7.76 -23.88 -2.56
C GLY A 41 6.58 -24.31 -1.69
N THR A 42 6.73 -24.12 -0.39
CA THR A 42 5.66 -24.36 0.58
C THR A 42 4.61 -23.26 0.46
N ARG A 43 3.36 -23.68 0.29
CA ARG A 43 2.21 -22.75 0.33
C ARG A 43 2.00 -22.29 1.76
N MET A 44 2.08 -20.99 1.98
CA MET A 44 1.95 -20.41 3.31
C MET A 44 0.51 -19.99 3.60
N TYR A 45 -0.09 -19.22 2.70
CA TYR A 45 -1.48 -18.78 2.81
C TYR A 45 -2.00 -18.23 1.46
N VAL A 46 -3.28 -17.88 1.45
CA VAL A 46 -3.99 -17.36 0.29
C VAL A 46 -4.41 -15.92 0.58
N ALA A 47 -4.14 -15.01 -0.35
CA ALA A 47 -4.63 -13.64 -0.31
C ALA A 47 -5.83 -13.50 -1.26
N PRO A 48 -6.96 -12.97 -0.78
CA PRO A 48 -8.15 -12.79 -1.59
C PRO A 48 -8.02 -11.63 -2.57
N GLN A 49 -8.89 -11.59 -3.57
CA GLN A 49 -8.98 -10.49 -4.53
C GLN A 49 -9.10 -9.14 -3.80
N GLY A 50 -8.37 -8.17 -4.30
CA GLY A 50 -8.35 -6.81 -3.77
C GLY A 50 -7.39 -6.59 -2.60
N MET A 51 -6.86 -7.64 -1.96
CA MET A 51 -5.93 -7.49 -0.83
C MET A 51 -4.70 -6.69 -1.25
N PRO A 52 -4.36 -5.59 -0.53
CA PRO A 52 -3.15 -4.84 -0.79
C PRO A 52 -1.91 -5.59 -0.27
N LEU A 53 -0.84 -5.53 -1.04
CA LEU A 53 0.46 -6.12 -0.74
C LEU A 53 1.55 -5.13 -1.10
N GLU A 54 2.55 -4.98 -0.23
CA GLU A 54 3.74 -4.18 -0.51
C GLU A 54 4.76 -5.04 -1.26
N VAL A 55 5.17 -4.60 -2.45
CA VAL A 55 6.23 -5.27 -3.21
C VAL A 55 7.58 -4.86 -2.65
N VAL A 56 8.32 -5.82 -2.12
CA VAL A 56 9.62 -5.61 -1.47
C VAL A 56 10.77 -5.87 -2.45
N SER A 57 10.66 -6.91 -3.26
CA SER A 57 11.65 -7.27 -4.27
C SER A 57 11.04 -8.14 -5.36
N SER A 58 11.80 -8.37 -6.43
CA SER A 58 11.38 -9.23 -7.54
C SER A 58 12.48 -10.21 -7.91
N TYR A 59 12.05 -11.38 -8.41
CA TYR A 59 12.91 -12.40 -8.95
C TYR A 59 12.22 -13.06 -10.14
N GLY A 60 12.66 -12.76 -11.37
CA GLY A 60 11.98 -13.20 -12.59
C GLY A 60 10.52 -12.76 -12.58
N ASP A 61 9.61 -13.71 -12.78
CA ASP A 61 8.16 -13.50 -12.77
C ASP A 61 7.54 -13.50 -11.36
N TRP A 62 8.36 -13.54 -10.33
CA TRP A 62 7.95 -13.59 -8.93
C TRP A 62 8.24 -12.28 -8.21
N VAL A 63 7.39 -11.95 -7.25
CA VAL A 63 7.59 -10.81 -6.35
C VAL A 63 7.55 -11.27 -4.91
N LYS A 64 8.46 -10.72 -4.11
CA LYS A 64 8.39 -10.82 -2.66
C LYS A 64 7.52 -9.71 -2.13
N VAL A 65 6.55 -10.06 -1.34
CA VAL A 65 5.55 -9.12 -0.82
C VAL A 65 5.50 -9.16 0.70
N ARG A 66 5.12 -8.03 1.30
CA ARG A 66 4.77 -7.93 2.72
C ARG A 66 3.28 -7.68 2.83
N ASP A 67 2.62 -8.41 3.71
CA ASP A 67 1.21 -8.20 4.02
C ASP A 67 1.01 -7.21 5.17
N ALA A 68 -0.25 -6.93 5.50
CA ALA A 68 -0.61 -5.99 6.57
C ALA A 68 -0.19 -6.47 7.97
N ASN A 69 0.11 -7.74 8.16
CA ASN A 69 0.64 -8.29 9.41
C ASN A 69 2.16 -8.19 9.51
N GLY A 70 2.83 -7.77 8.41
CA GLY A 70 4.29 -7.70 8.31
C GLY A 70 4.94 -8.98 7.82
N ASP A 71 4.18 -10.00 7.47
CA ASP A 71 4.70 -11.28 6.97
C ASP A 71 5.19 -11.15 5.53
N LEU A 72 6.33 -11.76 5.25
CA LEU A 72 6.95 -11.80 3.93
C LEU A 72 6.68 -13.14 3.26
N ALA A 73 6.34 -13.08 1.98
CA ALA A 73 6.12 -14.27 1.16
C ALA A 73 6.30 -13.95 -0.32
N TRP A 74 6.27 -14.97 -1.16
CA TRP A 74 6.43 -14.86 -2.60
C TRP A 74 5.13 -15.21 -3.33
N THR A 75 4.83 -14.46 -4.39
CA THR A 75 3.74 -14.77 -5.30
C THR A 75 4.13 -14.43 -6.73
N GLU A 76 3.40 -15.01 -7.69
CA GLU A 76 3.60 -14.67 -9.10
C GLU A 76 3.13 -13.23 -9.39
N ALA A 77 3.96 -12.43 -10.04
CA ALA A 77 3.65 -11.03 -10.35
C ALA A 77 2.37 -10.87 -11.18
N LYS A 78 2.06 -11.84 -12.04
CA LYS A 78 0.85 -11.81 -12.90
C LYS A 78 -0.47 -11.80 -12.13
N GLY A 79 -0.48 -12.25 -10.88
CA GLY A 79 -1.67 -12.25 -10.03
C GLY A 79 -1.97 -10.90 -9.38
N LEU A 80 -1.07 -9.93 -9.50
CA LEU A 80 -1.21 -8.60 -8.91
C LEU A 80 -1.63 -7.56 -9.94
N SER A 81 -2.29 -6.51 -9.48
CA SER A 81 -2.68 -5.34 -10.28
C SER A 81 -2.11 -4.06 -9.69
N ALA A 82 -2.03 -3.01 -10.51
CA ALA A 82 -1.61 -1.67 -10.08
C ALA A 82 -2.70 -0.92 -9.28
N ARG A 83 -3.89 -1.51 -9.12
CA ARG A 83 -4.98 -0.89 -8.37
C ARG A 83 -4.56 -0.67 -6.92
N ARG A 84 -4.82 0.52 -6.40
CA ARG A 84 -4.48 0.88 -5.03
C ARG A 84 -5.69 0.62 -4.13
N ASN A 85 -5.54 -0.36 -3.26
CA ASN A 85 -6.48 -0.65 -2.20
C ASN A 85 -5.80 -0.50 -0.84
N LEU A 86 -6.61 -0.36 0.18
CA LEU A 86 -6.22 -0.34 1.59
C LEU A 86 -6.93 -1.47 2.32
N VAL A 87 -6.36 -1.91 3.41
CA VAL A 87 -7.04 -2.83 4.32
C VAL A 87 -7.16 -2.19 5.69
N VAL A 88 -8.34 -2.32 6.29
CA VAL A 88 -8.60 -1.84 7.65
C VAL A 88 -7.81 -2.69 8.64
N ARG A 89 -7.03 -2.03 9.50
CA ARG A 89 -6.23 -2.67 10.54
C ARG A 89 -6.73 -2.44 11.95
N THR A 90 -7.52 -1.41 12.17
CA THR A 90 -8.14 -1.10 13.46
C THR A 90 -9.55 -1.66 13.49
N PRO A 91 -9.91 -2.55 14.43
CA PRO A 91 -11.28 -3.03 14.57
C PRO A 91 -12.26 -1.87 14.78
N GLY A 92 -13.39 -1.89 14.05
CA GLY A 92 -14.40 -0.86 14.17
C GLY A 92 -13.99 0.51 13.62
N ALA A 93 -13.11 0.54 12.62
CA ALA A 93 -12.72 1.77 11.93
C ALA A 93 -13.93 2.46 11.31
N LYS A 94 -14.04 3.77 11.49
CA LYS A 94 -15.17 4.56 11.01
C LYS A 94 -14.86 5.20 9.67
N VAL A 95 -15.81 5.12 8.74
CA VAL A 95 -15.80 5.87 7.48
C VAL A 95 -16.76 7.05 7.64
N PHE A 96 -16.21 8.26 7.55
CA PHE A 96 -16.94 9.51 7.77
C PHE A 96 -17.40 10.13 6.44
N ALA A 97 -18.50 10.88 6.48
CA ALA A 97 -19.03 11.58 5.31
C ALA A 97 -18.14 12.74 4.83
N ALA A 98 -17.37 13.35 5.74
CA ALA A 98 -16.45 14.45 5.48
C ALA A 98 -15.14 14.23 6.25
N PRO A 99 -14.05 14.92 5.89
CA PRO A 99 -12.76 14.82 6.58
C PRO A 99 -12.80 15.55 7.95
N ASP A 100 -13.72 15.14 8.79
CA ASP A 100 -14.02 15.71 10.10
C ASP A 100 -14.65 14.66 11.00
N GLU A 101 -14.15 14.51 12.23
CA GLU A 101 -14.67 13.57 13.23
C GLU A 101 -16.10 13.88 13.67
N GLY A 102 -16.54 15.13 13.57
CA GLY A 102 -17.90 15.55 13.86
C GLY A 102 -18.91 15.21 12.76
N SER A 103 -18.45 14.75 11.59
CA SER A 103 -19.32 14.39 10.48
C SER A 103 -20.01 13.05 10.71
N GLN A 104 -21.04 12.77 9.90
CA GLN A 104 -21.79 11.51 9.97
C GLN A 104 -20.88 10.31 9.68
N VAL A 105 -21.02 9.27 10.49
CA VAL A 105 -20.41 7.96 10.23
C VAL A 105 -21.27 7.20 9.23
N LEU A 106 -20.72 6.94 8.05
CA LEU A 106 -21.42 6.24 6.97
C LEU A 106 -21.40 4.72 7.12
N MET A 107 -20.29 4.20 7.62
CA MET A 107 -20.12 2.79 7.93
C MET A 107 -19.04 2.59 8.98
N THR A 108 -19.08 1.46 9.64
CA THR A 108 -18.04 0.95 10.52
C THR A 108 -17.45 -0.29 9.87
N ALA A 109 -16.13 -0.33 9.74
CA ALA A 109 -15.45 -1.42 9.07
C ALA A 109 -14.60 -2.24 10.06
N ASP A 110 -14.73 -3.55 9.98
CA ASP A 110 -13.92 -4.46 10.76
C ASP A 110 -12.51 -4.59 10.20
N ARG A 111 -11.61 -5.09 11.02
CA ARG A 111 -10.26 -5.44 10.58
C ARG A 111 -10.33 -6.43 9.42
N GLY A 112 -9.54 -6.16 8.37
CA GLY A 112 -9.48 -6.98 7.17
C GLY A 112 -10.41 -6.53 6.03
N VAL A 113 -11.30 -5.57 6.27
CA VAL A 113 -12.12 -5.00 5.20
C VAL A 113 -11.24 -4.24 4.21
N VAL A 114 -11.40 -4.53 2.94
CA VAL A 114 -10.68 -3.86 1.84
C VAL A 114 -11.46 -2.63 1.39
N LEU A 115 -10.75 -1.51 1.25
CA LEU A 115 -11.27 -0.24 0.76
C LEU A 115 -10.44 0.22 -0.44
N GLU A 116 -11.08 0.75 -1.46
CA GLU A 116 -10.38 1.39 -2.58
C GLU A 116 -9.83 2.76 -2.14
N LEU A 117 -8.57 3.03 -2.46
CA LEU A 117 -7.95 4.33 -2.27
C LEU A 117 -8.37 5.25 -3.41
N VAL A 118 -9.18 6.27 -3.10
CA VAL A 118 -9.73 7.19 -4.12
C VAL A 118 -8.74 8.33 -4.43
N ASP A 119 -8.09 8.87 -3.39
CA ASP A 119 -7.12 9.96 -3.55
C ASP A 119 -5.78 9.57 -2.90
N PRO A 120 -4.77 9.15 -3.70
CA PRO A 120 -3.47 8.75 -3.19
C PRO A 120 -2.61 9.91 -2.68
N THR A 121 -3.01 11.16 -2.90
CA THR A 121 -2.25 12.36 -2.46
C THR A 121 -2.71 12.90 -1.11
N ALA A 122 -3.87 12.48 -0.61
CA ALA A 122 -4.39 12.90 0.69
C ALA A 122 -3.56 12.31 1.85
N ILE A 123 -3.31 13.09 2.89
CA ILE A 123 -2.43 12.73 4.02
C ILE A 123 -3.19 12.68 5.35
N ALA A 124 -3.95 13.72 5.67
CA ALA A 124 -4.61 13.88 6.96
C ALA A 124 -5.88 13.01 7.08
N TRP A 125 -6.64 12.95 6.02
CA TRP A 125 -7.83 12.12 5.87
C TRP A 125 -7.76 11.40 4.53
N ILE A 126 -8.02 10.11 4.54
CA ILE A 126 -7.89 9.27 3.35
C ILE A 126 -9.28 9.04 2.77
N ARG A 127 -9.46 9.45 1.51
CA ARG A 127 -10.70 9.21 0.78
C ARG A 127 -10.72 7.79 0.25
N VAL A 128 -11.77 7.07 0.60
CA VAL A 128 -11.94 5.65 0.29
C VAL A 128 -13.32 5.36 -0.28
N ARG A 129 -13.43 4.21 -0.94
CA ARG A 129 -14.70 3.65 -1.40
C ARG A 129 -14.77 2.18 -1.05
N HIS A 130 -15.88 1.76 -0.47
CA HIS A 130 -16.20 0.36 -0.26
C HIS A 130 -16.89 -0.21 -1.50
N ARG A 131 -16.75 -1.53 -1.73
CA ARG A 131 -17.39 -2.23 -2.86
C ARG A 131 -18.90 -2.08 -2.92
N ASP A 132 -19.55 -1.83 -1.80
CA ASP A 132 -21.00 -1.57 -1.72
C ASP A 132 -21.38 -0.15 -2.20
N GLY A 133 -20.40 0.66 -2.64
CA GLY A 133 -20.61 2.01 -3.15
C GLY A 133 -20.51 3.12 -2.11
N ILE A 134 -20.36 2.79 -0.83
CA ILE A 134 -20.15 3.78 0.23
C ILE A 134 -18.78 4.42 0.03
N ALA A 135 -18.74 5.75 -0.12
CA ALA A 135 -17.52 6.54 -0.24
C ALA A 135 -17.45 7.55 0.90
N GLY A 136 -16.27 7.70 1.48
CA GLY A 136 -16.06 8.60 2.60
C GLY A 136 -14.60 8.70 2.99
N TYR A 137 -14.36 9.07 4.24
CA TYR A 137 -13.05 9.40 4.75
C TYR A 137 -12.70 8.55 5.97
N VAL A 138 -11.47 8.04 5.98
CA VAL A 138 -10.91 7.28 7.10
C VAL A 138 -9.64 7.95 7.62
N ARG A 139 -9.29 7.65 8.86
CA ARG A 139 -8.00 8.07 9.41
C ARG A 139 -6.87 7.19 8.87
N PRO A 140 -5.70 7.79 8.57
CA PRO A 140 -4.54 7.03 8.08
C PRO A 140 -4.14 5.88 8.99
N ASN A 141 -4.23 6.07 10.31
CA ASN A 141 -3.82 5.07 11.30
C ASN A 141 -4.72 3.84 11.35
N ASP A 142 -5.94 3.92 10.79
CA ASP A 142 -6.89 2.82 10.79
C ASP A 142 -6.73 1.88 9.59
N VAL A 143 -5.89 2.23 8.64
CA VAL A 143 -5.69 1.49 7.38
C VAL A 143 -4.22 1.23 7.11
N TRP A 144 -3.97 0.22 6.28
CA TRP A 144 -2.66 -0.13 5.78
C TRP A 144 -2.68 -0.21 4.24
N GLY A 145 -1.57 0.22 3.60
CA GLY A 145 -1.44 0.22 2.15
C GLY A 145 -1.25 1.62 1.52
N LEU A 146 -0.97 2.61 2.38
CA LEU A 146 -0.72 4.00 1.98
C LEU A 146 0.67 4.21 1.40
#